data_0183fa180af76380520fbd8255ee84ae
#
_entry.id   0183fa180af76380520fbd8255ee84ae
#
_cell.length_a   1.000
_cell.length_b   1.000
_cell.length_c   1.000
_cell.angle_alpha   90.00
_cell.angle_beta   90.00
_cell.angle_gamma   90.00
#
_symmetry.space_group_name_H-M   'P 1'
#
loop_
_entity.id
_entity.type
_entity.pdbx_description
1 polymer ?
#
loop_
_entity_poly.entity_id
_entity_poly.type
_entity_poly.pdbx_seq_one_letter_code
_entity_poly.pdbx_strand_id
1 'polypeptide(L)'
;FITCLADLFHPEIGLAMVSILRKHGVELVFPRGQTCCGQPAFNTGNWAEARSVAARMLDVFEGSEYVVSPSASCTAMIREAFPRLFVNDEALLARSEALASRSYEFIEFLGKVLNIKSTDARFDGRLTYHYTCHQRALGMTTEAEDLVKSLQGVTYIPLDGKERCCGFGGAFSIKMPDLSGHLANDKAERIIETGAEAVVVNDTGCIMNISGALKRRGVPVKVIHLARILSGEVTAP
;
A
#
# COMPACT_ATOMS: atom_id res chain seq x y z
N PHE A 1 3.32 -9.27 -6.36
CA PHE A 1 2.50 -9.71 -5.22
C PHE A 1 1.27 -8.83 -5.08
N ILE A 2 0.07 -9.32 -5.47
CA ILE A 2 -1.13 -8.46 -5.52
C ILE A 2 -1.69 -8.08 -4.14
N THR A 3 -1.47 -8.82 -3.12
CA THR A 3 -2.07 -8.72 -1.78
C THR A 3 -3.55 -9.06 -1.73
N CYS A 4 -3.99 -9.67 -0.61
CA CYS A 4 -5.35 -10.21 -0.51
C CYS A 4 -6.45 -9.14 -0.60
N LEU A 5 -6.25 -7.97 0.03
CA LEU A 5 -7.25 -6.91 0.00
C LEU A 5 -7.32 -6.21 -1.36
N ALA A 6 -6.18 -6.03 -2.04
CA ALA A 6 -6.17 -5.46 -3.38
C ALA A 6 -6.84 -6.41 -4.37
N ASP A 7 -6.48 -7.70 -4.34
CA ASP A 7 -7.06 -8.71 -5.24
C ASP A 7 -8.59 -8.83 -5.07
N LEU A 8 -9.06 -8.82 -3.82
CA LEU A 8 -10.47 -9.06 -3.53
C LEU A 8 -11.36 -7.82 -3.74
N PHE A 9 -10.89 -6.62 -3.39
CA PHE A 9 -11.71 -5.40 -3.36
C PHE A 9 -11.31 -4.33 -4.37
N HIS A 10 -10.07 -4.36 -4.85
CA HIS A 10 -9.49 -3.34 -5.73
C HIS A 10 -8.55 -3.94 -6.78
N PRO A 11 -9.00 -4.96 -7.56
CA PRO A 11 -8.14 -5.65 -8.54
C PRO A 11 -7.58 -4.68 -9.61
N GLU A 12 -8.25 -3.58 -9.86
CA GLU A 12 -7.78 -2.51 -10.74
C GLU A 12 -6.42 -1.94 -10.34
N ILE A 13 -6.05 -1.99 -9.06
CA ILE A 13 -4.72 -1.55 -8.60
C ILE A 13 -3.63 -2.44 -9.18
N GLY A 14 -3.84 -3.76 -9.14
CA GLY A 14 -2.89 -4.72 -9.71
C GLY A 14 -2.77 -4.57 -11.22
N LEU A 15 -3.88 -4.36 -11.93
CA LEU A 15 -3.88 -4.11 -13.37
C LEU A 15 -3.13 -2.83 -13.73
N ALA A 16 -3.32 -1.75 -12.97
CA ALA A 16 -2.59 -0.50 -13.13
C ALA A 16 -1.08 -0.69 -12.93
N MET A 17 -0.66 -1.42 -11.88
CA MET A 17 0.76 -1.76 -11.67
C MET A 17 1.34 -2.54 -12.84
N VAL A 18 0.64 -3.56 -13.34
CA VAL A 18 1.07 -4.35 -14.50
C VAL A 18 1.25 -3.46 -15.73
N SER A 19 0.30 -2.54 -15.99
CA SER A 19 0.38 -1.60 -17.10
C SER A 19 1.63 -0.72 -17.01
N ILE A 20 1.87 -0.12 -15.84
CA ILE A 20 3.02 0.77 -15.61
C ILE A 20 4.34 0.00 -15.76
N LEU A 21 4.48 -1.12 -15.09
CA LEU A 21 5.73 -1.90 -15.11
C LEU A 21 6.06 -2.41 -16.50
N ARG A 22 5.07 -2.86 -17.28
CA ARG A 22 5.26 -3.25 -18.70
C ARG A 22 5.67 -2.07 -19.57
N LYS A 23 5.07 -0.89 -19.38
CA LYS A 23 5.47 0.35 -20.08
C LYS A 23 6.97 0.67 -19.88
N HIS A 24 7.52 0.31 -18.73
CA HIS A 24 8.93 0.48 -18.39
C HIS A 24 9.80 -0.74 -18.68
N GLY A 25 9.32 -1.70 -19.48
CA GLY A 25 10.10 -2.85 -19.94
C GLY A 25 10.36 -3.93 -18.88
N VAL A 26 9.62 -3.92 -17.77
CA VAL A 26 9.74 -4.92 -16.70
C VAL A 26 9.01 -6.20 -17.12
N GLU A 27 9.72 -7.35 -17.09
CA GLU A 27 9.10 -8.65 -17.22
C GLU A 27 8.39 -9.03 -15.93
N LEU A 28 7.14 -9.48 -16.04
CA LEU A 28 6.27 -9.74 -14.90
C LEU A 28 5.89 -11.20 -14.79
N VAL A 29 6.05 -11.73 -13.59
CA VAL A 29 5.57 -13.06 -13.21
C VAL A 29 4.49 -12.91 -12.14
N PHE A 30 3.40 -13.64 -12.28
CA PHE A 30 2.31 -13.71 -11.31
C PHE A 30 2.19 -15.13 -10.77
N PRO A 31 2.85 -15.49 -9.67
CA PRO A 31 2.78 -16.83 -9.09
C PRO A 31 1.37 -17.13 -8.60
N ARG A 32 0.74 -18.18 -9.11
CA ARG A 32 -0.65 -18.54 -8.73
C ARG A 32 -0.80 -19.03 -7.28
N GLY A 33 0.30 -19.41 -6.65
CA GLY A 33 0.30 -19.92 -5.27
C GLY A 33 0.31 -18.83 -4.20
N GLN A 34 0.35 -17.55 -4.58
CA GLN A 34 0.42 -16.45 -3.61
C GLN A 34 -0.82 -16.38 -2.71
N THR A 35 -0.61 -15.95 -1.47
CA THR A 35 -1.66 -15.87 -0.44
C THR A 35 -1.63 -14.50 0.24
N CYS A 36 -2.35 -14.34 1.35
CA CYS A 36 -2.16 -13.19 2.25
C CYS A 36 -0.72 -13.13 2.78
N CYS A 37 -0.22 -11.93 3.12
CA CYS A 37 1.08 -11.78 3.78
C CYS A 37 1.11 -12.31 5.23
N GLY A 38 -0.04 -12.68 5.81
CA GLY A 38 -0.13 -13.17 7.18
C GLY A 38 -0.21 -12.08 8.26
N GLN A 39 -0.19 -10.79 7.90
CA GLN A 39 -0.21 -9.68 8.86
C GLN A 39 -1.39 -9.74 9.86
N PRO A 40 -2.63 -10.09 9.49
CA PRO A 40 -3.72 -10.23 10.46
C PRO A 40 -3.44 -11.25 11.54
N ALA A 41 -2.89 -12.41 11.20
CA ALA A 41 -2.50 -13.45 12.16
C ALA A 41 -1.35 -12.95 13.06
N PHE A 42 -0.32 -12.36 12.46
CA PHE A 42 0.82 -11.80 13.20
C PHE A 42 0.39 -10.75 14.23
N ASN A 43 -0.42 -9.77 13.80
CA ASN A 43 -0.88 -8.67 14.66
C ASN A 43 -1.84 -9.11 15.76
N THR A 44 -2.44 -10.29 15.65
CA THR A 44 -3.34 -10.85 16.68
C THR A 44 -2.67 -11.87 17.59
N GLY A 45 -1.36 -12.08 17.43
CA GLY A 45 -0.60 -13.03 18.25
C GLY A 45 -0.70 -14.50 17.80
N ASN A 46 -1.38 -14.78 16.67
CA ASN A 46 -1.48 -16.10 16.07
C ASN A 46 -0.21 -16.37 15.23
N TRP A 47 0.93 -16.46 15.91
CA TRP A 47 2.22 -16.50 15.25
C TRP A 47 2.51 -17.84 14.55
N ALA A 48 1.91 -18.94 15.01
CA ALA A 48 2.04 -20.24 14.33
C ALA A 48 1.40 -20.19 12.94
N GLU A 49 0.22 -19.62 12.83
CA GLU A 49 -0.49 -19.42 11.56
C GLU A 49 0.23 -18.40 10.67
N ALA A 50 0.72 -17.30 11.26
CA ALA A 50 1.52 -16.32 10.54
C ALA A 50 2.80 -16.95 9.97
N ARG A 51 3.48 -17.82 10.75
CA ARG A 51 4.66 -18.56 10.33
C ARG A 51 4.36 -19.53 9.17
N SER A 52 3.23 -20.25 9.24
CA SER A 52 2.81 -21.15 8.17
C SER A 52 2.57 -20.41 6.84
N VAL A 53 1.87 -19.28 6.92
CA VAL A 53 1.63 -18.41 5.75
C VAL A 53 2.94 -17.84 5.20
N ALA A 54 3.82 -17.35 6.08
CA ALA A 54 5.12 -16.81 5.68
C ALA A 54 5.99 -17.87 4.99
N ALA A 55 6.08 -19.10 5.53
CA ALA A 55 6.84 -20.19 4.92
C ALA A 55 6.34 -20.49 3.49
N ARG A 56 5.02 -20.53 3.28
CA ARG A 56 4.44 -20.70 1.94
C ARG A 56 4.83 -19.54 1.01
N MET A 57 4.83 -18.30 1.51
CA MET A 57 5.25 -17.14 0.71
C MET A 57 6.73 -17.23 0.30
N LEU A 58 7.60 -17.77 1.17
CA LEU A 58 8.99 -18.04 0.82
C LEU A 58 9.10 -19.00 -0.37
N ASP A 59 8.28 -20.07 -0.39
CA ASP A 59 8.27 -21.04 -1.49
C ASP A 59 7.73 -20.42 -2.80
N VAL A 60 6.64 -19.65 -2.71
CA VAL A 60 5.96 -19.03 -3.86
C VAL A 60 6.84 -18.01 -4.56
N PHE A 61 7.63 -17.24 -3.82
CA PHE A 61 8.49 -16.19 -4.37
C PHE A 61 9.98 -16.59 -4.42
N GLU A 62 10.28 -17.88 -4.22
CA GLU A 62 11.62 -18.39 -4.43
C GLU A 62 12.07 -18.14 -5.88
N GLY A 63 13.30 -17.67 -6.07
CA GLY A 63 13.83 -17.38 -7.42
C GLY A 63 13.30 -16.10 -8.07
N SER A 64 12.35 -15.37 -7.48
CA SER A 64 11.97 -14.05 -7.98
C SER A 64 13.10 -13.05 -7.77
N GLU A 65 13.47 -12.28 -8.80
CA GLU A 65 14.48 -11.22 -8.68
C GLU A 65 14.01 -10.11 -7.77
N TYR A 66 12.77 -9.67 -7.94
CA TYR A 66 12.08 -8.70 -7.08
C TYR A 66 10.67 -9.18 -6.75
N VAL A 67 10.15 -8.75 -5.60
CA VAL A 67 8.74 -8.91 -5.22
C VAL A 67 8.17 -7.51 -5.00
N VAL A 68 7.20 -7.11 -5.82
CA VAL A 68 6.63 -5.76 -5.80
C VAL A 68 5.16 -5.82 -5.39
N SER A 69 4.80 -5.05 -4.37
CA SER A 69 3.46 -5.04 -3.77
C SER A 69 2.82 -3.65 -3.82
N PRO A 70 1.51 -3.52 -4.06
CA PRO A 70 0.77 -2.25 -3.99
C PRO A 70 0.53 -1.76 -2.56
N SER A 71 1.05 -2.46 -1.56
CA SER A 71 0.70 -2.20 -0.17
C SER A 71 1.95 -2.12 0.70
N ALA A 72 2.20 -0.95 1.27
CA ALA A 72 3.30 -0.74 2.20
C ALA A 72 3.20 -1.65 3.43
N SER A 73 1.99 -1.93 3.92
CA SER A 73 1.77 -2.79 5.07
C SER A 73 2.16 -4.24 4.81
N CYS A 74 1.85 -4.77 3.62
CA CYS A 74 2.26 -6.13 3.24
C CYS A 74 3.77 -6.22 2.98
N THR A 75 4.37 -5.19 2.38
CA THR A 75 5.82 -5.12 2.20
C THR A 75 6.54 -5.07 3.55
N ALA A 76 6.06 -4.26 4.49
CA ALA A 76 6.62 -4.20 5.85
C ALA A 76 6.48 -5.55 6.57
N MET A 77 5.36 -6.27 6.40
CA MET A 77 5.19 -7.61 6.94
C MET A 77 6.27 -8.58 6.44
N ILE A 78 6.58 -8.55 5.13
CA ILE A 78 7.63 -9.39 4.55
C ILE A 78 9.01 -8.96 5.08
N ARG A 79 9.31 -7.66 5.09
CA ARG A 79 10.65 -7.15 5.40
C ARG A 79 11.00 -7.21 6.89
N GLU A 80 10.03 -6.98 7.76
CA GLU A 80 10.28 -6.82 9.20
C GLU A 80 9.79 -8.01 10.03
N ALA A 81 8.61 -8.55 9.69
CA ALA A 81 7.99 -9.58 10.51
C ALA A 81 8.40 -11.01 10.11
N PHE A 82 8.61 -11.31 8.82
CA PHE A 82 9.03 -12.65 8.41
C PHE A 82 10.34 -13.10 9.08
N PRO A 83 11.44 -12.31 9.09
CA PRO A 83 12.64 -12.70 9.81
C PRO A 83 12.37 -12.98 11.30
N ARG A 84 11.53 -12.19 11.96
CA ARG A 84 11.16 -12.40 13.36
C ARG A 84 10.38 -13.69 13.61
N LEU A 85 9.56 -14.13 12.65
CA LEU A 85 8.83 -15.39 12.73
C LEU A 85 9.76 -16.61 12.65
N PHE A 86 10.95 -16.47 12.05
CA PHE A 86 11.87 -17.57 11.79
C PHE A 86 13.16 -17.50 12.60
N VAL A 87 13.24 -16.66 13.62
CA VAL A 87 14.45 -16.44 14.43
C VAL A 87 15.05 -17.73 15.02
N ASN A 88 14.24 -18.76 15.26
CA ASN A 88 14.68 -20.06 15.79
C ASN A 88 14.85 -21.14 14.70
N ASP A 89 14.90 -20.77 13.41
CA ASP A 89 15.02 -21.67 12.28
C ASP A 89 15.96 -21.05 11.25
N GLU A 90 17.24 -21.39 11.33
CA GLU A 90 18.31 -20.76 10.56
C GLU A 90 18.04 -20.80 9.04
N ALA A 91 17.53 -21.91 8.52
CA ALA A 91 17.25 -22.06 7.09
C ALA A 91 16.10 -21.15 6.61
N LEU A 92 15.00 -21.11 7.37
CA LEU A 92 13.86 -20.23 7.03
C LEU A 92 14.18 -18.76 7.32
N LEU A 93 15.01 -18.46 8.34
CA LEU A 93 15.48 -17.11 8.61
C LEU A 93 16.27 -16.57 7.42
N ALA A 94 17.28 -17.30 6.94
CA ALA A 94 18.09 -16.89 5.79
C ALA A 94 17.24 -16.67 4.53
N ARG A 95 16.27 -17.56 4.26
CA ARG A 95 15.31 -17.39 3.14
C ARG A 95 14.43 -16.16 3.32
N SER A 96 13.97 -15.88 4.54
CA SER A 96 13.13 -14.73 4.82
C SER A 96 13.88 -13.40 4.67
N GLU A 97 15.13 -13.34 5.11
CA GLU A 97 16.02 -12.19 4.91
C GLU A 97 16.32 -11.95 3.42
N ALA A 98 16.56 -13.03 2.67
CA ALA A 98 16.75 -12.96 1.23
C ALA A 98 15.48 -12.46 0.50
N LEU A 99 14.28 -12.88 0.92
CA LEU A 99 13.03 -12.36 0.37
C LEU A 99 12.82 -10.90 0.79
N ALA A 100 13.08 -10.54 2.04
CA ALA A 100 12.95 -9.19 2.58
C ALA A 100 13.79 -8.18 1.78
N SER A 101 15.04 -8.53 1.46
CA SER A 101 15.98 -7.64 0.76
C SER A 101 15.57 -7.28 -0.67
N ARG A 102 14.74 -8.10 -1.31
CA ARG A 102 14.24 -7.91 -2.68
C ARG A 102 12.74 -7.59 -2.77
N SER A 103 12.09 -7.34 -1.62
CA SER A 103 10.67 -6.97 -1.55
C SER A 103 10.50 -5.46 -1.44
N TYR A 104 9.70 -4.90 -2.34
CA TYR A 104 9.49 -3.47 -2.46
C TYR A 104 7.99 -3.12 -2.45
N GLU A 105 7.67 -1.98 -1.85
CA GLU A 105 6.43 -1.29 -2.13
C GLU A 105 6.50 -0.71 -3.55
N PHE A 106 5.38 -0.62 -4.24
CA PHE A 106 5.33 -0.26 -5.65
C PHE A 106 5.99 1.08 -5.98
N ILE A 107 5.70 2.12 -5.21
CA ILE A 107 6.31 3.45 -5.44
C ILE A 107 7.79 3.44 -5.07
N GLU A 108 8.16 2.71 -4.01
CA GLU A 108 9.55 2.49 -3.66
C GLU A 108 10.32 1.81 -4.82
N PHE A 109 9.71 0.81 -5.46
CA PHE A 109 10.30 0.13 -6.61
C PHE A 109 10.48 1.05 -7.81
N LEU A 110 9.47 1.88 -8.12
CA LEU A 110 9.57 2.87 -9.18
C LEU A 110 10.75 3.81 -8.94
N GLY A 111 10.89 4.34 -7.73
CA GLY A 111 11.93 5.30 -7.40
C GLY A 111 13.33 4.70 -7.28
N LYS A 112 13.48 3.59 -6.51
CA LYS A 112 14.79 3.03 -6.15
C LYS A 112 15.36 2.09 -7.22
N VAL A 113 14.51 1.32 -7.91
CA VAL A 113 14.96 0.31 -8.88
C VAL A 113 14.87 0.86 -10.30
N LEU A 114 13.74 1.46 -10.67
CA LEU A 114 13.52 2.00 -12.00
C LEU A 114 13.95 3.47 -12.17
N ASN A 115 14.37 4.13 -11.07
CA ASN A 115 14.77 5.53 -11.04
C ASN A 115 13.72 6.53 -11.59
N ILE A 116 12.44 6.20 -11.41
CA ILE A 116 11.30 7.04 -11.82
C ILE A 116 10.94 7.95 -10.65
N LYS A 117 11.20 9.25 -10.79
CA LYS A 117 10.97 10.28 -9.76
C LYS A 117 9.87 11.28 -10.12
N SER A 118 9.43 11.27 -11.36
CA SER A 118 8.36 12.12 -11.88
C SER A 118 7.56 11.34 -12.93
N THR A 119 6.40 11.84 -13.30
CA THR A 119 5.50 11.20 -14.25
C THR A 119 4.94 12.21 -15.25
N ASP A 120 4.60 11.74 -16.44
CA ASP A 120 3.82 12.45 -17.45
C ASP A 120 2.28 12.16 -17.32
N ALA A 121 1.90 11.37 -16.33
CA ALA A 121 0.50 11.10 -16.07
C ALA A 121 -0.27 12.38 -15.72
N ARG A 122 -1.55 12.41 -16.07
CA ARG A 122 -2.40 13.58 -15.91
C ARG A 122 -3.52 13.31 -14.89
N PHE A 123 -3.79 14.31 -14.07
CA PHE A 123 -4.98 14.34 -13.22
C PHE A 123 -5.49 15.77 -13.12
N ASP A 124 -6.65 16.06 -13.69
CA ASP A 124 -7.28 17.38 -13.66
C ASP A 124 -8.16 17.50 -12.41
N GLY A 125 -7.65 18.16 -11.36
CA GLY A 125 -8.40 18.36 -10.13
C GLY A 125 -7.51 18.63 -8.91
N ARG A 126 -8.19 18.80 -7.76
CA ARG A 126 -7.54 19.05 -6.47
C ARG A 126 -7.27 17.73 -5.76
N LEU A 127 -6.01 17.43 -5.54
CA LEU A 127 -5.55 16.23 -4.83
C LEU A 127 -4.91 16.56 -3.49
N THR A 128 -5.14 15.71 -2.52
CA THR A 128 -4.34 15.62 -1.31
C THR A 128 -3.75 14.22 -1.15
N TYR A 129 -2.82 14.02 -0.23
CA TYR A 129 -2.09 12.77 -0.05
C TYR A 129 -2.09 12.32 1.41
N HIS A 130 -2.45 11.05 1.64
CA HIS A 130 -2.32 10.38 2.93
C HIS A 130 -1.01 9.57 2.97
N TYR A 131 -0.09 9.99 3.81
CA TYR A 131 1.16 9.26 4.05
C TYR A 131 0.93 8.10 5.02
N THR A 132 1.01 6.87 4.52
CA THR A 132 0.68 5.69 5.30
C THR A 132 1.75 5.38 6.35
N CYS A 133 1.33 4.84 7.51
CA CYS A 133 2.25 4.52 8.59
C CYS A 133 3.32 3.49 8.18
N HIS A 134 2.98 2.55 7.28
CA HIS A 134 3.93 1.55 6.82
C HIS A 134 4.88 2.08 5.74
N GLN A 135 4.51 3.08 4.93
CA GLN A 135 5.50 3.77 4.09
C GLN A 135 6.59 4.40 4.95
N ARG A 136 6.20 5.02 6.06
CA ARG A 136 7.14 5.57 7.05
C ARG A 136 8.00 4.48 7.68
N ALA A 137 7.42 3.34 8.05
CA ALA A 137 8.16 2.19 8.60
C ALA A 137 9.19 1.65 7.60
N LEU A 138 8.85 1.61 6.30
CA LEU A 138 9.77 1.22 5.21
C LEU A 138 10.86 2.26 4.92
N GLY A 139 10.88 3.40 5.62
CA GLY A 139 11.84 4.49 5.41
C GLY A 139 11.58 5.31 4.15
N MET A 140 10.40 5.20 3.56
CA MET A 140 9.95 6.11 2.49
C MET A 140 9.63 7.47 3.11
N THR A 141 9.86 8.54 2.38
CA THR A 141 9.69 9.92 2.88
C THR A 141 8.73 10.74 2.01
N THR A 142 9.19 11.19 0.86
CA THR A 142 8.43 12.09 -0.04
C THR A 142 8.11 11.45 -1.38
N GLU A 143 8.64 10.28 -1.69
CA GLU A 143 8.63 9.68 -3.02
C GLU A 143 7.22 9.63 -3.64
N ALA A 144 6.23 9.18 -2.86
CA ALA A 144 4.85 9.12 -3.35
C ALA A 144 4.22 10.51 -3.48
N GLU A 145 4.49 11.41 -2.53
CA GLU A 145 4.00 12.79 -2.56
C GLU A 145 4.61 13.57 -3.72
N ASP A 146 5.89 13.36 -4.02
CA ASP A 146 6.59 14.00 -5.14
C ASP A 146 6.03 13.54 -6.49
N LEU A 147 5.70 12.25 -6.63
CA LEU A 147 4.99 11.75 -7.80
C LEU A 147 3.59 12.38 -7.93
N VAL A 148 2.83 12.53 -6.84
CA VAL A 148 1.53 13.23 -6.87
C VAL A 148 1.70 14.68 -7.33
N LYS A 149 2.71 15.40 -6.81
CA LYS A 149 2.99 16.80 -7.19
C LYS A 149 3.46 16.94 -8.63
N SER A 150 4.07 15.90 -9.21
CA SER A 150 4.54 15.90 -10.60
C SER A 150 3.46 15.62 -11.65
N LEU A 151 2.23 15.23 -11.24
CA LEU A 151 1.12 14.99 -12.15
C LEU A 151 0.76 16.25 -12.95
N GLN A 152 0.49 16.09 -14.24
CA GLN A 152 0.03 17.19 -15.08
C GLN A 152 -1.41 17.58 -14.71
N GLY A 153 -1.70 18.88 -14.63
CA GLY A 153 -3.05 19.41 -14.35
C GLY A 153 -3.47 19.33 -12.88
N VAL A 154 -2.66 18.76 -11.99
CA VAL A 154 -3.00 18.64 -10.58
C VAL A 154 -2.88 19.97 -9.83
N THR A 155 -3.82 20.22 -8.93
CA THR A 155 -3.68 21.19 -7.84
C THR A 155 -3.46 20.40 -6.55
N TYR A 156 -2.21 20.30 -6.09
CA TYR A 156 -1.89 19.60 -4.87
C TYR A 156 -2.20 20.46 -3.63
N ILE A 157 -2.94 19.90 -2.68
CA ILE A 157 -3.29 20.54 -1.42
C ILE A 157 -2.69 19.72 -0.27
N PRO A 158 -1.78 20.30 0.55
CA PRO A 158 -1.21 19.62 1.68
C PRO A 158 -2.29 19.18 2.69
N LEU A 159 -2.15 17.95 3.20
CA LEU A 159 -3.01 17.42 4.25
C LEU A 159 -2.36 17.67 5.62
N ASP A 160 -3.00 18.46 6.47
CA ASP A 160 -2.57 18.55 7.87
C ASP A 160 -2.70 17.19 8.56
N GLY A 161 -1.64 16.78 9.26
CA GLY A 161 -1.58 15.44 9.87
C GLY A 161 -1.64 14.31 8.84
N LYS A 162 -1.02 14.48 7.67
CA LYS A 162 -0.96 13.44 6.61
C LYS A 162 -0.46 12.09 7.13
N GLU A 163 0.44 12.11 8.12
CA GLU A 163 1.06 10.95 8.78
C GLU A 163 0.20 10.29 9.86
N ARG A 164 -0.93 10.89 10.26
CA ARG A 164 -1.84 10.29 11.25
C ARG A 164 -2.44 9.00 10.71
N CYS A 165 -2.58 8.01 11.59
CA CYS A 165 -3.12 6.70 11.21
C CYS A 165 -4.55 6.81 10.67
N CYS A 166 -4.85 6.02 9.62
CA CYS A 166 -6.19 5.90 9.07
C CYS A 166 -7.15 5.06 9.94
N GLY A 167 -6.64 4.40 10.98
CA GLY A 167 -7.43 3.57 11.89
C GLY A 167 -7.71 2.15 11.41
N PHE A 168 -7.27 1.73 10.21
CA PHE A 168 -7.58 0.37 9.72
C PHE A 168 -6.91 -0.72 10.57
N GLY A 169 -5.57 -0.81 10.57
CA GLY A 169 -4.80 -1.76 11.38
C GLY A 169 -5.19 -3.24 11.22
N GLY A 170 -5.87 -3.63 10.14
CA GLY A 170 -6.35 -5.00 9.91
C GLY A 170 -7.31 -5.45 11.00
N ALA A 171 -6.91 -6.47 11.78
CA ALA A 171 -7.72 -6.98 12.90
C ALA A 171 -8.03 -5.92 13.98
N PHE A 172 -7.24 -4.85 14.09
CA PHE A 172 -7.50 -3.76 15.01
C PHE A 172 -8.87 -3.10 14.76
N SER A 173 -9.24 -2.86 13.50
CA SER A 173 -10.52 -2.25 13.15
C SER A 173 -11.74 -3.11 13.57
N ILE A 174 -11.54 -4.42 13.71
CA ILE A 174 -12.58 -5.36 14.17
C ILE A 174 -12.58 -5.48 15.70
N LYS A 175 -11.40 -5.57 16.31
CA LYS A 175 -11.25 -5.76 17.76
C LYS A 175 -11.47 -4.48 18.57
N MET A 176 -11.20 -3.32 17.98
CA MET A 176 -11.31 -2.00 18.60
C MET A 176 -12.09 -1.03 17.68
N PRO A 177 -13.37 -1.34 17.37
CA PRO A 177 -14.12 -0.61 16.34
C PRO A 177 -14.32 0.88 16.67
N ASP A 178 -14.53 1.22 17.94
CA ASP A 178 -14.74 2.61 18.36
C ASP A 178 -13.48 3.44 18.17
N LEU A 179 -12.32 2.90 18.54
CA LEU A 179 -11.03 3.58 18.37
C LEU A 179 -10.65 3.69 16.89
N SER A 180 -10.84 2.62 16.12
CA SER A 180 -10.67 2.63 14.67
C SER A 180 -11.57 3.67 14.00
N GLY A 181 -12.85 3.71 14.41
CA GLY A 181 -13.81 4.68 13.91
C GLY A 181 -13.43 6.12 14.25
N HIS A 182 -12.93 6.37 15.46
CA HIS A 182 -12.43 7.70 15.85
C HIS A 182 -11.26 8.15 14.96
N LEU A 183 -10.26 7.30 14.76
CA LEU A 183 -9.10 7.60 13.90
C LEU A 183 -9.52 7.83 12.43
N ALA A 184 -10.44 7.01 11.91
CA ALA A 184 -10.94 7.15 10.55
C ALA A 184 -11.72 8.47 10.37
N ASN A 185 -12.50 8.86 11.38
CA ASN A 185 -13.27 10.10 11.36
C ASN A 185 -12.38 11.34 11.46
N ASP A 186 -11.35 11.35 12.33
CA ASP A 186 -10.34 12.43 12.39
C ASP A 186 -9.64 12.59 11.03
N LYS A 187 -9.24 11.47 10.41
CA LYS A 187 -8.62 11.50 9.08
C LYS A 187 -9.57 12.04 8.01
N ALA A 188 -10.83 11.59 7.99
CA ALA A 188 -11.83 12.05 7.04
C ALA A 188 -12.11 13.55 7.17
N GLU A 189 -12.19 14.06 8.41
CA GLU A 189 -12.40 15.49 8.68
C GLU A 189 -11.27 16.35 8.10
N ARG A 190 -10.03 15.99 8.38
CA ARG A 190 -8.85 16.67 7.83
C ARG A 190 -8.81 16.63 6.29
N ILE A 191 -9.21 15.52 5.67
CA ILE A 191 -9.32 15.43 4.21
C ILE A 191 -10.39 16.40 3.70
N ILE A 192 -11.55 16.48 4.35
CA ILE A 192 -12.64 17.40 3.99
C ILE A 192 -12.17 18.85 4.10
N GLU A 193 -11.46 19.20 5.17
CA GLU A 193 -10.93 20.56 5.40
C GLU A 193 -9.97 21.03 4.30
N THR A 194 -9.30 20.10 3.60
CA THR A 194 -8.44 20.48 2.46
C THR A 194 -9.23 21.03 1.28
N GLY A 195 -10.51 20.72 1.16
CA GLY A 195 -11.31 21.01 -0.04
C GLY A 195 -10.86 20.22 -1.28
N ALA A 196 -10.02 19.19 -1.12
CA ALA A 196 -9.59 18.33 -2.22
C ALA A 196 -10.76 17.48 -2.74
N GLU A 197 -10.74 17.19 -4.03
CA GLU A 197 -11.74 16.36 -4.70
C GLU A 197 -11.41 14.87 -4.59
N ALA A 198 -10.12 14.57 -4.37
CA ALA A 198 -9.69 13.21 -4.08
C ALA A 198 -8.47 13.21 -3.14
N VAL A 199 -8.30 12.09 -2.42
CA VAL A 199 -7.12 11.78 -1.63
C VAL A 199 -6.40 10.56 -2.19
N VAL A 200 -5.10 10.70 -2.39
CA VAL A 200 -4.23 9.59 -2.82
C VAL A 200 -3.78 8.79 -1.61
N VAL A 201 -3.89 7.47 -1.71
CA VAL A 201 -3.55 6.52 -0.64
C VAL A 201 -2.89 5.28 -1.24
N ASN A 202 -1.74 4.85 -0.72
CA ASN A 202 -0.96 3.71 -1.24
C ASN A 202 -1.06 2.45 -0.36
N ASP A 203 -2.19 2.23 0.27
CA ASP A 203 -2.47 1.01 1.03
C ASP A 203 -3.96 0.71 1.03
N THR A 204 -4.33 -0.48 0.59
CA THR A 204 -5.74 -0.87 0.39
C THR A 204 -6.54 -0.82 1.68
N GLY A 205 -5.94 -1.18 2.83
CA GLY A 205 -6.61 -1.08 4.12
C GLY A 205 -6.96 0.36 4.48
N CYS A 206 -6.04 1.30 4.21
CA CYS A 206 -6.30 2.73 4.40
C CYS A 206 -7.38 3.24 3.43
N ILE A 207 -7.35 2.79 2.16
CA ILE A 207 -8.40 3.13 1.17
C ILE A 207 -9.76 2.73 1.70
N MET A 208 -9.93 1.49 2.17
CA MET A 208 -11.20 0.98 2.67
C MET A 208 -11.71 1.79 3.88
N ASN A 209 -10.85 2.07 4.85
CA ASN A 209 -11.27 2.75 6.09
C ASN A 209 -11.60 4.23 5.86
N ILE A 210 -10.76 4.94 5.11
CA ILE A 210 -10.98 6.34 4.76
C ILE A 210 -12.23 6.49 3.87
N SER A 211 -12.37 5.64 2.83
CA SER A 211 -13.56 5.65 1.96
C SER A 211 -14.84 5.40 2.76
N GLY A 212 -14.81 4.43 3.68
CA GLY A 212 -15.95 4.13 4.56
C GLY A 212 -16.33 5.33 5.45
N ALA A 213 -15.35 6.05 6.00
CA ALA A 213 -15.61 7.22 6.84
C ALA A 213 -16.17 8.41 6.02
N LEU A 214 -15.61 8.70 4.85
CA LEU A 214 -16.11 9.74 3.94
C LEU A 214 -17.52 9.43 3.44
N LYS A 215 -17.79 8.19 3.05
CA LYS A 215 -19.10 7.73 2.60
C LYS A 215 -20.18 7.89 3.67
N ARG A 216 -19.89 7.52 4.94
CA ARG A 216 -20.82 7.70 6.05
C ARG A 216 -21.16 9.17 6.33
N ARG A 217 -20.26 10.09 6.00
CA ARG A 217 -20.47 11.55 6.11
C ARG A 217 -21.17 12.16 4.89
N GLY A 218 -21.47 11.37 3.87
CA GLY A 218 -22.09 11.84 2.63
C GLY A 218 -21.21 12.76 1.77
N VAL A 219 -19.87 12.67 1.95
CA VAL A 219 -18.91 13.55 1.26
C VAL A 219 -18.38 12.86 0.01
N PRO A 220 -18.39 13.52 -1.18
CA PRO A 220 -18.05 12.90 -2.45
C PRO A 220 -16.53 12.85 -2.74
N VAL A 221 -15.67 13.04 -1.75
CA VAL A 221 -14.20 12.94 -1.94
C VAL A 221 -13.82 11.50 -2.29
N LYS A 222 -13.15 11.32 -3.43
CA LYS A 222 -12.68 10.01 -3.87
C LYS A 222 -11.39 9.60 -3.17
N VAL A 223 -11.23 8.31 -2.92
CA VAL A 223 -9.99 7.74 -2.38
C VAL A 223 -9.36 6.87 -3.45
N ILE A 224 -8.17 7.24 -3.92
CA ILE A 224 -7.58 6.68 -5.13
C ILE A 224 -6.17 6.15 -4.82
N HIS A 225 -5.86 4.93 -5.27
CA HIS A 225 -4.49 4.43 -5.23
C HIS A 225 -3.64 5.12 -6.32
N LEU A 226 -2.42 5.56 -5.98
CA LEU A 226 -1.57 6.31 -6.90
C LEU A 226 -1.30 5.56 -8.22
N ALA A 227 -1.15 4.24 -8.17
CA ALA A 227 -0.94 3.43 -9.36
C ALA A 227 -2.04 3.65 -10.43
N ARG A 228 -3.30 3.85 -10.04
CA ARG A 228 -4.41 4.07 -10.97
C ARG A 228 -4.33 5.42 -11.69
N ILE A 229 -3.76 6.43 -11.03
CA ILE A 229 -3.49 7.73 -11.66
C ILE A 229 -2.28 7.60 -12.59
N LEU A 230 -1.19 6.99 -12.13
CA LEU A 230 0.04 6.82 -12.91
C LEU A 230 -0.16 5.96 -14.17
N SER A 231 -1.13 5.03 -14.15
CA SER A 231 -1.49 4.22 -15.33
C SER A 231 -2.30 4.99 -16.38
N GLY A 232 -2.84 6.16 -16.02
CA GLY A 232 -3.78 6.92 -16.85
C GLY A 232 -5.22 6.41 -16.78
N GLU A 233 -5.52 5.44 -15.90
CA GLU A 233 -6.89 4.93 -15.73
C GLU A 233 -7.82 5.96 -15.09
N VAL A 234 -7.30 6.77 -14.17
CA VAL A 234 -8.03 7.82 -13.47
C VAL A 234 -7.35 9.16 -13.75
N THR A 235 -8.03 10.03 -14.47
CA THR A 235 -7.50 11.34 -14.91
C THR A 235 -8.24 12.54 -14.31
N ALA A 236 -9.31 12.30 -13.55
CA ALA A 236 -10.10 13.30 -12.83
C ALA A 236 -10.89 12.66 -11.68
N PRO A 237 -11.43 13.48 -10.72
CA PRO A 237 -12.26 13.02 -9.62
C PRO A 237 -13.57 12.37 -10.06
#